data_048fdaafae114b41643b7d7283ec24f9
#
_entry.id   048fdaafae114b41643b7d7283ec24f9
#
_cell.length_a   1.000
_cell.length_b   1.000
_cell.length_c   1.000
_cell.angle_alpha   90.00
_cell.angle_beta   90.00
_cell.angle_gamma   90.00
#
_symmetry.space_group_name_H-M   'P 1'
#
loop_
_entity.id
_entity.type
_entity.pdbx_description
1 polymer ?
#
loop_
_entity_poly.entity_id
_entity_poly.type
_entity_poly.pdbx_seq_one_letter_code
_entity_poly.pdbx_strand_id
1 'polypeptide(L)'
;MAIAPPLNLRKWIKDNAKHLVPPVSNKQLFTDSPDVILFVSGGPNTRNDFHVNPTEELFYQLKGDIAVRLRPLDGGKPYDQVIKEGELFLLPRWVPHRPQRPKGTVGLIAEFPRGVDAEGNPQKDGLQWYCPHCDALVYDARFVLKKIDEDLAVVMNDFWDGPAERRTCKACNTVIVRAGAIEIKGGKVKAAAGRSRPKPSAKKPASKPSKRAARKSAGRR
;
A
#
# COMPACT_ATOMS: atom_id res chain seq x y z
N MET A 1 -19.94 -27.89 9.43
CA MET A 1 -19.75 -27.03 8.24
C MET A 1 -20.27 -27.77 7.01
N ALA A 2 -21.11 -27.14 6.18
CA ALA A 2 -21.55 -27.79 4.93
C ALA A 2 -20.40 -27.84 3.94
N ILE A 3 -20.25 -28.96 3.21
CA ILE A 3 -19.23 -29.10 2.16
C ILE A 3 -19.67 -28.25 0.97
N ALA A 4 -18.90 -27.21 0.66
CA ALA A 4 -19.13 -26.38 -0.52
C ALA A 4 -18.71 -27.11 -1.82
N PRO A 5 -19.42 -26.89 -2.95
CA PRO A 5 -19.00 -27.45 -4.23
C PRO A 5 -17.66 -26.85 -4.68
N PRO A 6 -16.92 -27.56 -5.58
CA PRO A 6 -15.69 -27.04 -6.14
C PRO A 6 -15.91 -25.69 -6.85
N LEU A 7 -15.01 -24.74 -6.65
CA LEU A 7 -15.02 -23.43 -7.28
C LEU A 7 -14.16 -23.44 -8.54
N ASN A 8 -14.73 -23.02 -9.67
CA ASN A 8 -13.93 -22.78 -10.87
C ASN A 8 -13.26 -21.40 -10.78
N LEU A 9 -11.99 -21.38 -10.42
CA LEU A 9 -11.24 -20.13 -10.16
C LEU A 9 -11.20 -19.21 -11.39
N ARG A 10 -11.01 -19.73 -12.59
CA ARG A 10 -10.98 -18.91 -13.82
C ARG A 10 -12.32 -18.22 -14.08
N LYS A 11 -13.42 -18.96 -13.92
CA LYS A 11 -14.77 -18.40 -14.05
C LYS A 11 -15.00 -17.34 -12.96
N TRP A 12 -14.64 -17.65 -11.71
CA TRP A 12 -14.80 -16.74 -10.58
C TRP A 12 -14.05 -15.41 -10.80
N ILE A 13 -12.79 -15.44 -11.27
CA ILE A 13 -12.01 -14.25 -11.60
C ILE A 13 -12.71 -13.41 -12.66
N LYS A 14 -13.23 -14.04 -13.72
CA LYS A 14 -13.98 -13.34 -14.79
C LYS A 14 -15.23 -12.66 -14.24
N ASP A 15 -16.02 -13.37 -13.45
CA ASP A 15 -17.28 -12.87 -12.89
C ASP A 15 -17.06 -11.73 -11.87
N ASN A 16 -15.91 -11.74 -11.18
CA ASN A 16 -15.53 -10.75 -10.16
C ASN A 16 -14.54 -9.69 -10.65
N ALA A 17 -14.24 -9.61 -11.94
CA ALA A 17 -13.22 -8.71 -12.49
C ALA A 17 -13.39 -7.24 -12.06
N LYS A 18 -14.61 -6.76 -11.88
CA LYS A 18 -14.94 -5.40 -11.41
C LYS A 18 -14.49 -5.12 -9.97
N HIS A 19 -14.27 -6.16 -9.16
CA HIS A 19 -13.80 -6.06 -7.77
C HIS A 19 -12.28 -6.22 -7.64
N LEU A 20 -11.60 -6.60 -8.74
CA LEU A 20 -10.15 -6.79 -8.79
C LEU A 20 -9.42 -5.57 -9.35
N VAL A 21 -9.94 -4.38 -9.04
CA VAL A 21 -9.42 -3.08 -9.48
C VAL A 21 -9.27 -2.13 -8.28
N PRO A 22 -8.39 -1.11 -8.35
CA PRO A 22 -8.19 -0.15 -7.27
C PRO A 22 -9.51 0.46 -6.75
N PRO A 23 -9.55 0.91 -5.48
CA PRO A 23 -8.41 1.12 -4.57
C PRO A 23 -7.90 -0.13 -3.86
N VAL A 24 -8.76 -1.10 -3.54
CA VAL A 24 -8.40 -2.39 -2.93
C VAL A 24 -8.81 -3.48 -3.90
N SER A 25 -7.81 -4.10 -4.51
CA SER A 25 -8.02 -5.10 -5.57
C SER A 25 -8.07 -6.53 -5.03
N ASN A 26 -8.31 -6.71 -3.74
CA ASN A 26 -8.38 -8.01 -3.08
C ASN A 26 -9.84 -8.47 -2.94
N LYS A 27 -10.10 -9.74 -3.24
CA LYS A 27 -11.43 -10.35 -3.05
C LYS A 27 -11.27 -11.76 -2.49
N GLN A 28 -11.77 -11.99 -1.28
CA GLN A 28 -11.71 -13.30 -0.61
C GLN A 28 -12.62 -14.33 -1.31
N LEU A 29 -12.15 -15.58 -1.36
CA LEU A 29 -12.84 -16.69 -2.00
C LEU A 29 -13.78 -17.41 -1.03
N PHE A 30 -13.27 -17.90 0.07
CA PHE A 30 -14.00 -18.69 1.07
C PHE A 30 -14.07 -17.88 2.37
N THR A 31 -15.12 -17.07 2.50
CA THR A 31 -15.26 -16.12 3.62
C THR A 31 -15.51 -16.80 4.96
N ASP A 32 -16.03 -18.03 4.94
CA ASP A 32 -16.41 -18.78 6.14
C ASP A 32 -15.35 -19.79 6.57
N SER A 33 -14.19 -19.82 5.90
CA SER A 33 -13.08 -20.70 6.28
C SER A 33 -12.40 -20.18 7.55
N PRO A 34 -12.30 -21.00 8.63
CA PRO A 34 -11.63 -20.60 9.85
C PRO A 34 -10.09 -20.79 9.76
N ASP A 35 -9.59 -21.59 8.81
CA ASP A 35 -8.21 -22.09 8.81
C ASP A 35 -7.35 -21.53 7.66
N VAL A 36 -7.98 -20.88 6.67
CA VAL A 36 -7.27 -20.26 5.54
C VAL A 36 -7.96 -19.00 5.07
N ILE A 37 -7.17 -17.97 4.79
CA ILE A 37 -7.60 -16.73 4.14
C ILE A 37 -7.11 -16.79 2.71
N LEU A 38 -7.99 -17.19 1.79
CA LEU A 38 -7.67 -17.34 0.38
C LEU A 38 -8.34 -16.22 -0.42
N PHE A 39 -7.55 -15.44 -1.15
CA PHE A 39 -8.09 -14.31 -1.92
C PHE A 39 -7.38 -14.12 -3.26
N VAL A 40 -8.09 -13.51 -4.21
CA VAL A 40 -7.53 -13.07 -5.48
C VAL A 40 -7.22 -11.59 -5.39
N SER A 41 -6.02 -11.22 -5.87
CA SER A 41 -5.56 -9.84 -5.94
C SER A 41 -5.26 -9.43 -7.37
N GLY A 42 -5.84 -8.29 -7.81
CA GLY A 42 -5.64 -7.74 -9.14
C GLY A 42 -4.72 -6.52 -9.17
N GLY A 43 -4.25 -6.16 -10.37
CA GLY A 43 -3.49 -4.93 -10.61
C GLY A 43 -4.24 -3.96 -11.56
N PRO A 44 -3.90 -2.66 -11.55
CA PRO A 44 -2.75 -2.08 -10.85
C PRO A 44 -3.02 -1.78 -9.38
N ASN A 45 -1.95 -1.71 -8.58
CA ASN A 45 -2.02 -1.08 -7.27
C ASN A 45 -0.98 0.05 -7.15
N THR A 46 -1.18 0.95 -6.17
CA THR A 46 -0.34 2.13 -5.94
C THR A 46 -0.02 2.28 -4.45
N ARG A 47 0.24 1.17 -3.78
CA ARG A 47 0.52 1.12 -2.33
C ARG A 47 1.93 1.63 -2.01
N ASN A 48 2.05 2.35 -0.88
CA ASN A 48 3.34 2.73 -0.28
C ASN A 48 3.63 1.97 1.01
N ASP A 49 2.59 1.47 1.65
CA ASP A 49 2.66 0.75 2.91
C ASP A 49 3.30 -0.63 2.72
N PHE A 50 3.97 -1.06 3.77
CA PHE A 50 4.44 -2.43 3.91
C PHE A 50 3.51 -3.15 4.89
N HIS A 51 2.94 -4.26 4.46
CA HIS A 51 2.19 -5.14 5.34
C HIS A 51 3.15 -5.97 6.18
N VAL A 52 2.81 -6.18 7.44
CA VAL A 52 3.52 -7.05 8.38
C VAL A 52 2.53 -8.08 8.88
N ASN A 53 2.65 -9.29 8.35
CA ASN A 53 1.75 -10.41 8.64
C ASN A 53 2.40 -11.33 9.68
N PRO A 54 1.71 -11.69 10.79
CA PRO A 54 2.23 -12.62 11.80
C PRO A 54 2.29 -14.07 11.34
N THR A 55 1.72 -14.40 10.17
CA THR A 55 1.77 -15.74 9.54
C THR A 55 2.53 -15.71 8.23
N GLU A 56 2.84 -16.86 7.68
CA GLU A 56 3.36 -16.96 6.33
C GLU A 56 2.31 -16.53 5.30
N GLU A 57 2.77 -16.11 4.13
CA GLU A 57 1.91 -15.71 3.01
C GLU A 57 2.40 -16.37 1.73
N LEU A 58 1.53 -17.15 1.07
CA LEU A 58 1.83 -17.79 -0.19
C LEU A 58 1.28 -16.98 -1.35
N PHE A 59 2.12 -16.63 -2.29
CA PHE A 59 1.76 -16.00 -3.56
C PHE A 59 1.80 -17.04 -4.67
N TYR A 60 0.74 -17.14 -5.46
CA TYR A 60 0.73 -17.82 -6.74
C TYR A 60 0.33 -16.85 -7.83
N GLN A 61 1.23 -16.57 -8.77
CA GLN A 61 0.98 -15.57 -9.80
C GLN A 61 0.28 -16.19 -10.99
N LEU A 62 -1.02 -15.88 -11.16
CA LEU A 62 -1.90 -16.46 -12.18
C LEU A 62 -1.78 -15.79 -13.54
N LYS A 63 -1.50 -14.46 -13.55
CA LYS A 63 -1.41 -13.68 -14.79
C LYS A 63 -0.50 -12.46 -14.61
N GLY A 64 0.47 -12.35 -15.50
CA GLY A 64 1.47 -11.28 -15.55
C GLY A 64 2.40 -11.27 -14.34
N ASP A 65 3.53 -10.61 -14.45
CA ASP A 65 4.55 -10.55 -13.41
C ASP A 65 4.23 -9.48 -12.36
N ILE A 66 4.56 -9.76 -11.11
CA ILE A 66 4.51 -8.78 -10.01
C ILE A 66 5.88 -8.68 -9.33
N ALA A 67 6.06 -7.64 -8.52
CA ALA A 67 7.18 -7.57 -7.59
C ALA A 67 6.66 -7.39 -6.16
N VAL A 68 7.28 -8.08 -5.22
CA VAL A 68 7.07 -7.87 -3.79
C VAL A 68 8.30 -7.17 -3.25
N ARG A 69 8.15 -5.90 -2.84
CA ARG A 69 9.25 -5.21 -2.18
C ARG A 69 9.33 -5.68 -0.74
N LEU A 70 10.50 -6.18 -0.37
CA LEU A 70 10.76 -6.80 0.93
C LEU A 70 11.69 -5.93 1.76
N ARG A 71 11.50 -5.97 3.09
CA ARG A 71 12.42 -5.45 4.09
C ARG A 71 12.93 -6.61 4.92
N PRO A 72 14.17 -7.09 4.68
CA PRO A 72 14.73 -8.22 5.41
C PRO A 72 14.80 -7.96 6.92
N LEU A 73 14.51 -8.98 7.73
CA LEU A 73 14.54 -8.89 9.19
C LEU A 73 15.94 -8.81 9.78
N ASP A 74 16.96 -9.18 9.01
CA ASP A 74 18.38 -9.08 9.37
C ASP A 74 18.99 -7.68 9.22
N GLY A 75 18.16 -6.68 8.87
CA GLY A 75 18.60 -5.31 8.64
C GLY A 75 19.20 -5.05 7.25
N GLY A 76 19.07 -6.02 6.34
CA GLY A 76 19.44 -5.85 4.93
C GLY A 76 18.67 -4.74 4.23
N LYS A 77 19.20 -4.24 3.11
CA LYS A 77 18.53 -3.20 2.32
C LYS A 77 17.25 -3.75 1.67
N PRO A 78 16.18 -2.93 1.61
CA PRO A 78 14.97 -3.32 0.91
C PRO A 78 15.23 -3.65 -0.57
N TYR A 79 14.65 -4.75 -1.07
CA TYR A 79 14.78 -5.18 -2.45
C TYR A 79 13.43 -5.64 -3.05
N ASP A 80 13.37 -5.74 -4.36
CA ASP A 80 12.19 -6.23 -5.07
C ASP A 80 12.39 -7.70 -5.46
N GLN A 81 11.55 -8.59 -4.89
CA GLN A 81 11.43 -9.96 -5.32
C GLN A 81 10.39 -10.03 -6.44
N VAL A 82 10.84 -10.34 -7.66
CA VAL A 82 9.93 -10.55 -8.79
C VAL A 82 9.34 -11.95 -8.71
N ILE A 83 8.02 -12.05 -8.93
CA ILE A 83 7.28 -13.30 -9.05
C ILE A 83 6.65 -13.29 -10.45
N LYS A 84 7.09 -14.20 -11.30
CA LYS A 84 6.60 -14.29 -12.68
C LYS A 84 5.29 -15.05 -12.76
N GLU A 85 4.58 -14.89 -13.87
CA GLU A 85 3.41 -15.73 -14.18
C GLU A 85 3.76 -17.22 -14.06
N GLY A 86 2.94 -17.95 -13.33
CA GLY A 86 3.12 -19.38 -13.04
C GLY A 86 4.00 -19.68 -11.82
N GLU A 87 4.70 -18.70 -11.25
CA GLU A 87 5.58 -18.92 -10.09
C GLU A 87 4.83 -18.87 -8.76
N LEU A 88 5.35 -19.63 -7.79
CA LEU A 88 4.98 -19.62 -6.38
C LEU A 88 6.08 -18.93 -5.58
N PHE A 89 5.68 -18.17 -4.56
CA PHE A 89 6.58 -17.56 -3.60
C PHE A 89 5.99 -17.66 -2.20
N LEU A 90 6.71 -18.28 -1.27
CA LEU A 90 6.35 -18.34 0.14
C LEU A 90 7.11 -17.25 0.90
N LEU A 91 6.37 -16.30 1.44
CA LEU A 91 6.91 -15.22 2.26
C LEU A 91 6.88 -15.64 3.73
N PRO A 92 8.01 -15.59 4.45
CA PRO A 92 8.04 -15.86 5.89
C PRO A 92 7.24 -14.82 6.69
N ARG A 93 6.74 -15.26 7.85
CA ARG A 93 6.05 -14.38 8.82
C ARG A 93 6.90 -13.16 9.20
N TRP A 94 6.24 -12.07 9.55
CA TRP A 94 6.82 -10.83 10.09
C TRP A 94 7.68 -10.04 9.10
N VAL A 95 7.96 -10.53 7.89
CA VAL A 95 8.72 -9.77 6.90
C VAL A 95 7.86 -8.62 6.36
N PRO A 96 8.23 -7.34 6.61
CA PRO A 96 7.51 -6.22 6.03
C PRO A 96 7.60 -6.27 4.50
N HIS A 97 6.46 -6.29 3.84
CA HIS A 97 6.39 -6.50 2.40
C HIS A 97 5.32 -5.62 1.75
N ARG A 98 5.56 -5.30 0.49
CA ARG A 98 4.67 -4.46 -0.32
C ARG A 98 4.51 -5.09 -1.70
N PRO A 99 3.40 -5.78 -1.97
CA PRO A 99 3.09 -6.25 -3.32
C PRO A 99 2.89 -5.07 -4.27
N GLN A 100 3.60 -5.08 -5.38
CA GLN A 100 3.55 -4.08 -6.44
C GLN A 100 3.04 -4.75 -7.71
N ARG A 101 1.81 -4.42 -8.10
CA ARG A 101 1.08 -5.08 -9.18
C ARG A 101 0.89 -4.16 -10.37
N PRO A 102 1.50 -4.46 -11.54
CA PRO A 102 1.18 -3.79 -12.80
C PRO A 102 -0.28 -3.99 -13.23
N LYS A 103 -0.74 -3.14 -14.14
CA LYS A 103 -2.09 -3.25 -14.71
C LYS A 103 -2.31 -4.61 -15.38
N GLY A 104 -3.44 -5.23 -15.07
CA GLY A 104 -3.89 -6.49 -15.70
C GLY A 104 -3.27 -7.75 -15.10
N THR A 105 -2.48 -7.64 -14.03
CA THR A 105 -1.96 -8.80 -13.29
C THR A 105 -3.04 -9.37 -12.38
N VAL A 106 -2.96 -10.68 -12.13
CA VAL A 106 -3.85 -11.40 -11.20
C VAL A 106 -3.02 -12.44 -10.46
N GLY A 107 -3.14 -12.46 -9.13
CA GLY A 107 -2.51 -13.46 -8.27
C GLY A 107 -3.51 -14.07 -7.30
N LEU A 108 -3.27 -15.31 -6.92
CA LEU A 108 -3.92 -15.99 -5.82
C LEU A 108 -3.00 -15.92 -4.61
N ILE A 109 -3.53 -15.51 -3.47
CA ILE A 109 -2.78 -15.37 -2.23
C ILE A 109 -3.46 -16.23 -1.15
N ALA A 110 -2.65 -16.95 -0.39
CA ALA A 110 -3.10 -17.66 0.79
C ALA A 110 -2.36 -17.15 2.02
N GLU A 111 -3.13 -16.78 3.02
CA GLU A 111 -2.67 -16.42 4.37
C GLU A 111 -3.39 -17.31 5.38
N PHE A 112 -2.93 -17.27 6.61
CA PHE A 112 -3.52 -18.04 7.70
C PHE A 112 -4.14 -17.11 8.74
N PRO A 113 -5.18 -17.57 9.47
CA PRO A 113 -5.74 -16.83 10.59
C PRO A 113 -4.68 -16.49 11.62
N ARG A 114 -4.81 -15.31 12.21
CA ARG A 114 -3.86 -14.85 13.23
C ARG A 114 -4.08 -15.62 14.52
N GLY A 115 -3.00 -16.11 15.10
CA GLY A 115 -3.01 -16.76 16.40
C GLY A 115 -3.06 -15.77 17.54
N VAL A 116 -2.66 -16.24 18.70
CA VAL A 116 -2.44 -15.43 19.90
C VAL A 116 -0.96 -15.36 20.22
N ASP A 117 -0.55 -14.31 20.93
CA ASP A 117 0.79 -14.21 21.51
C ASP A 117 0.93 -15.07 22.79
N ALA A 118 2.09 -15.01 23.43
CA ALA A 118 2.36 -15.79 24.66
C ALA A 118 1.45 -15.40 25.83
N GLU A 119 0.91 -14.18 25.82
CA GLU A 119 -0.01 -13.64 26.81
C GLU A 119 -1.48 -13.92 26.49
N GLY A 120 -1.76 -14.61 25.35
CA GLY A 120 -3.11 -14.95 24.90
C GLY A 120 -3.84 -13.82 24.16
N ASN A 121 -3.17 -12.71 23.82
CA ASN A 121 -3.77 -11.64 23.06
C ASN A 121 -3.75 -11.95 21.54
N PRO A 122 -4.74 -11.52 20.78
CA PRO A 122 -4.72 -11.67 19.32
C PRO A 122 -3.45 -11.05 18.69
N GLN A 123 -2.74 -11.83 17.90
CA GLN A 123 -1.63 -11.31 17.11
C GLN A 123 -2.14 -10.25 16.13
N LYS A 124 -1.37 -9.15 16.00
CA LYS A 124 -1.76 -7.98 15.21
C LYS A 124 -0.97 -7.92 13.91
N ASP A 125 -1.68 -7.63 12.85
CA ASP A 125 -1.09 -7.18 11.59
C ASP A 125 -0.51 -5.77 11.76
N GLY A 126 0.40 -5.40 10.87
CA GLY A 126 0.94 -4.06 10.78
C GLY A 126 0.86 -3.49 9.38
N LEU A 127 0.63 -2.18 9.28
CA LEU A 127 0.91 -1.41 8.08
C LEU A 127 1.96 -0.36 8.42
N GLN A 128 3.08 -0.40 7.72
CA GLN A 128 4.24 0.46 7.95
C GLN A 128 4.52 1.35 6.76
N TRP A 129 4.76 2.65 7.00
CA TRP A 129 5.19 3.60 5.98
C TRP A 129 6.59 4.10 6.28
N TYR A 130 7.44 4.00 5.28
CA TYR A 130 8.84 4.45 5.36
C TYR A 130 9.06 5.68 4.49
N CYS A 131 9.97 6.54 4.93
CA CYS A 131 10.35 7.74 4.21
C CYS A 131 11.00 7.38 2.86
N PRO A 132 10.52 7.91 1.74
CA PRO A 132 11.13 7.63 0.43
C PRO A 132 12.50 8.29 0.23
N HIS A 133 12.89 9.22 1.13
CA HIS A 133 14.16 9.94 1.04
C HIS A 133 15.24 9.34 1.95
N CYS A 134 14.94 9.10 3.24
CA CYS A 134 15.93 8.64 4.21
C CYS A 134 15.66 7.25 4.79
N ASP A 135 14.62 6.57 4.30
CA ASP A 135 14.22 5.21 4.68
C ASP A 135 13.80 5.02 6.15
N ALA A 136 13.69 6.11 6.93
CA ALA A 136 13.21 6.05 8.31
C ALA A 136 11.74 5.60 8.36
N LEU A 137 11.37 4.82 9.39
CA LEU A 137 9.97 4.49 9.68
C LEU A 137 9.23 5.78 10.06
N VAL A 138 8.15 6.09 9.35
CA VAL A 138 7.33 7.30 9.56
C VAL A 138 6.07 6.97 10.35
N TYR A 139 5.43 5.86 10.03
CA TYR A 139 4.19 5.44 10.68
C TYR A 139 4.09 3.93 10.75
N ASP A 140 3.64 3.40 11.88
CA ASP A 140 3.37 1.97 12.12
C ASP A 140 1.99 1.84 12.75
N ALA A 141 1.04 1.31 11.99
CA ALA A 141 -0.30 1.00 12.47
C ALA A 141 -0.40 -0.49 12.81
N ARG A 142 -0.88 -0.83 14.01
CA ARG A 142 -1.11 -2.21 14.45
C ARG A 142 -2.59 -2.44 14.69
N PHE A 143 -3.14 -3.52 14.13
CA PHE A 143 -4.56 -3.83 14.21
C PHE A 143 -4.81 -5.33 14.19
N VAL A 144 -5.98 -5.73 14.72
CA VAL A 144 -6.44 -7.12 14.63
C VAL A 144 -7.15 -7.29 13.28
N LEU A 145 -6.59 -8.13 12.42
CA LEU A 145 -7.20 -8.43 11.11
C LEU A 145 -8.39 -9.38 11.30
N LYS A 146 -9.56 -9.00 10.81
CA LYS A 146 -10.77 -9.82 10.76
C LYS A 146 -11.17 -10.13 9.32
N LYS A 147 -11.09 -9.12 8.43
CA LYS A 147 -11.44 -9.23 7.03
C LYS A 147 -10.39 -8.53 6.16
N ILE A 148 -9.68 -9.32 5.35
CA ILE A 148 -8.53 -8.86 4.56
C ILE A 148 -8.88 -7.77 3.54
N ASP A 149 -10.08 -7.81 2.99
CA ASP A 149 -10.56 -6.86 1.98
C ASP A 149 -11.15 -5.56 2.56
N GLU A 150 -11.47 -5.54 3.85
CA GLU A 150 -12.04 -4.38 4.54
C GLU A 150 -11.03 -3.69 5.45
N ASP A 151 -10.39 -4.41 6.37
CA ASP A 151 -9.59 -3.84 7.45
C ASP A 151 -8.33 -3.13 6.95
N LEU A 152 -7.66 -3.68 5.93
CA LEU A 152 -6.51 -3.01 5.31
C LEU A 152 -6.88 -1.66 4.69
N ALA A 153 -8.06 -1.59 4.07
CA ALA A 153 -8.54 -0.34 3.46
C ALA A 153 -8.82 0.73 4.53
N VAL A 154 -9.41 0.33 5.67
CA VAL A 154 -9.68 1.25 6.79
C VAL A 154 -8.37 1.88 7.30
N VAL A 155 -7.36 1.05 7.58
CA VAL A 155 -6.07 1.53 8.10
C VAL A 155 -5.31 2.38 7.07
N MET A 156 -5.35 2.00 5.78
CA MET A 156 -4.75 2.81 4.71
C MET A 156 -5.43 4.17 4.57
N ASN A 157 -6.75 4.21 4.62
CA ASN A 157 -7.50 5.47 4.54
C ASN A 157 -7.22 6.36 5.75
N ASP A 158 -7.19 5.82 6.96
CA ASP A 158 -6.83 6.56 8.17
C ASP A 158 -5.44 7.24 8.04
N PHE A 159 -4.46 6.55 7.47
CA PHE A 159 -3.15 7.14 7.20
C PHE A 159 -3.23 8.30 6.19
N TRP A 160 -3.95 8.12 5.08
CA TRP A 160 -3.99 9.10 3.99
C TRP A 160 -4.88 10.30 4.28
N ASP A 161 -5.98 10.10 4.98
CA ASP A 161 -6.97 11.13 5.30
C ASP A 161 -6.65 11.83 6.63
N GLY A 162 -5.71 11.27 7.41
CA GLY A 162 -5.21 11.85 8.64
C GLY A 162 -4.37 13.11 8.42
N PRO A 163 -3.97 13.77 9.52
CA PRO A 163 -3.22 15.02 9.47
C PRO A 163 -1.85 14.85 8.78
N ALA A 164 -1.33 15.93 8.18
CA ALA A 164 -0.09 15.91 7.41
C ALA A 164 1.12 15.44 8.22
N GLU A 165 1.12 15.71 9.54
CA GLU A 165 2.16 15.31 10.48
C GLU A 165 2.34 13.79 10.52
N ARG A 166 1.26 13.00 10.38
CA ARG A 166 1.29 11.53 10.31
C ARG A 166 2.10 11.02 9.12
N ARG A 167 2.15 11.79 8.04
CA ARG A 167 2.86 11.47 6.80
C ARG A 167 4.20 12.18 6.66
N THR A 168 4.58 12.99 7.65
CA THR A 168 5.83 13.76 7.64
C THR A 168 6.92 13.01 8.37
N CYS A 169 8.03 12.75 7.69
CA CYS A 169 9.20 12.11 8.27
C CYS A 169 9.85 13.02 9.33
N LYS A 170 9.96 12.54 10.56
CA LYS A 170 10.59 13.29 11.65
C LYS A 170 12.10 13.46 11.49
N ALA A 171 12.74 12.58 10.69
CA ALA A 171 14.20 12.64 10.49
C ALA A 171 14.61 13.64 9.41
N CYS A 172 13.80 13.88 8.38
CA CYS A 172 14.20 14.72 7.25
C CYS A 172 13.09 15.64 6.70
N ASN A 173 11.95 15.72 7.38
CA ASN A 173 10.78 16.53 7.03
C ASN A 173 10.14 16.22 5.65
N THR A 174 10.52 15.12 5.01
CA THR A 174 9.88 14.69 3.76
C THR A 174 8.44 14.23 4.03
N VAL A 175 7.49 14.77 3.29
CA VAL A 175 6.09 14.34 3.34
C VAL A 175 5.88 13.18 2.38
N ILE A 176 5.34 12.06 2.87
CA ILE A 176 4.97 10.90 2.05
C ILE A 176 3.78 11.28 1.17
N VAL A 177 3.89 11.02 -0.13
CA VAL A 177 2.83 11.16 -1.13
C VAL A 177 2.43 9.80 -1.68
N ARG A 178 1.22 9.66 -2.21
CA ARG A 178 0.76 8.39 -2.80
C ARG A 178 1.68 7.94 -3.92
N ALA A 179 2.00 6.65 -3.96
CA ALA A 179 2.81 6.05 -5.02
C ALA A 179 2.09 6.11 -6.37
N GLY A 180 2.86 6.15 -7.44
CA GLY A 180 2.36 5.94 -8.80
C GLY A 180 2.26 4.45 -9.15
N ALA A 181 1.63 4.17 -10.30
CA ALA A 181 1.61 2.84 -10.87
C ALA A 181 3.03 2.39 -11.30
N ILE A 182 3.25 1.09 -11.38
CA ILE A 182 4.53 0.51 -11.81
C ILE A 182 4.35 -0.36 -13.05
N GLU A 183 5.47 -0.61 -13.73
CA GLU A 183 5.65 -1.64 -14.75
C GLU A 183 6.83 -2.53 -14.38
N ILE A 184 6.82 -3.77 -14.86
CA ILE A 184 7.96 -4.67 -14.75
C ILE A 184 8.49 -4.92 -16.15
N LYS A 185 9.77 -4.55 -16.38
CA LYS A 185 10.46 -4.75 -17.68
C LYS A 185 11.81 -5.40 -17.44
N GLY A 186 12.01 -6.57 -18.06
CA GLY A 186 13.24 -7.35 -17.89
C GLY A 186 13.53 -7.72 -16.44
N GLY A 187 12.51 -8.12 -15.68
CA GLY A 187 12.63 -8.48 -14.26
C GLY A 187 12.93 -7.29 -13.32
N LYS A 188 12.82 -6.04 -13.79
CA LYS A 188 13.07 -4.83 -12.98
C LYS A 188 11.81 -3.99 -12.87
N VAL A 189 11.54 -3.52 -11.65
CA VAL A 189 10.46 -2.58 -11.35
C VAL A 189 10.82 -1.18 -11.87
N LYS A 190 9.91 -0.57 -12.61
CA LYS A 190 10.01 0.81 -13.10
C LYS A 190 8.73 1.56 -12.78
N ALA A 191 8.81 2.88 -12.62
CA ALA A 191 7.60 3.71 -12.60
C ALA A 191 6.89 3.56 -13.96
N ALA A 192 5.57 3.31 -13.94
CA ALA A 192 4.79 3.31 -15.16
C ALA A 192 4.87 4.70 -15.80
N ALA A 193 4.99 4.77 -17.14
CA ALA A 193 4.94 6.01 -17.88
C ALA A 193 3.55 6.65 -17.66
N GLY A 194 3.44 7.53 -16.68
CA GLY A 194 2.25 8.29 -16.34
C GLY A 194 2.41 9.74 -16.74
N ARG A 195 1.32 10.40 -17.08
CA ARG A 195 1.31 11.85 -17.38
C ARG A 195 2.12 12.59 -16.33
N SER A 196 3.11 13.37 -16.77
CA SER A 196 3.94 14.23 -15.94
C SER A 196 3.07 14.98 -14.93
N ARG A 197 3.42 14.91 -13.64
CA ARG A 197 2.79 15.71 -12.59
C ARG A 197 2.80 17.18 -13.06
N PRO A 198 1.69 17.94 -12.91
CA PRO A 198 1.76 19.38 -13.11
C PRO A 198 2.86 19.92 -12.18
N LYS A 199 3.82 20.66 -12.75
CA LYS A 199 4.82 21.39 -11.97
C LYS A 199 4.08 22.22 -10.93
N PRO A 200 4.53 22.27 -9.66
CA PRO A 200 3.96 23.19 -8.69
C PRO A 200 4.00 24.58 -9.29
N SER A 201 2.86 25.23 -9.41
CA SER A 201 2.80 26.62 -9.84
C SER A 201 3.62 27.44 -8.86
N ALA A 202 4.69 28.07 -9.33
CA ALA A 202 5.47 28.99 -8.53
C ALA A 202 4.49 30.08 -8.01
N LYS A 203 4.27 30.12 -6.70
CA LYS A 203 3.55 31.23 -6.07
C LYS A 203 4.29 32.52 -6.44
N LYS A 204 3.64 33.41 -7.20
CA LYS A 204 4.15 34.77 -7.41
C LYS A 204 4.45 35.38 -6.04
N PRO A 205 5.60 36.03 -5.87
CA PRO A 205 5.89 36.75 -4.64
C PRO A 205 4.84 37.85 -4.45
N ALA A 206 4.29 37.92 -3.25
CA ALA A 206 3.33 38.99 -2.86
C ALA A 206 3.94 40.35 -3.14
N SER A 207 3.22 41.20 -3.88
CA SER A 207 3.61 42.58 -4.13
C SER A 207 3.69 43.33 -2.82
N LYS A 208 4.80 44.06 -2.62
CA LYS A 208 5.01 44.94 -1.45
C LYS A 208 3.91 46.00 -1.37
N PRO A 209 3.41 46.33 -0.16
CA PRO A 209 2.43 47.38 -0.03
C PRO A 209 3.04 48.74 -0.41
N SER A 210 2.38 49.45 -1.30
CA SER A 210 2.67 50.81 -1.71
C SER A 210 2.59 51.78 -0.49
N LYS A 211 3.68 52.50 -0.22
CA LYS A 211 3.69 53.57 0.76
C LYS A 211 2.83 54.75 0.26
N ARG A 212 1.64 54.91 0.82
CA ARG A 212 0.79 56.05 0.58
C ARG A 212 1.38 57.26 1.32
N ALA A 213 1.74 58.30 0.56
CA ALA A 213 2.29 59.56 1.06
C ALA A 213 1.30 60.24 2.01
N ALA A 214 1.76 60.57 3.20
CA ALA A 214 1.03 61.46 4.13
C ALA A 214 1.07 62.89 3.61
N ARG A 215 -0.07 63.39 3.18
CA ARG A 215 -0.27 64.81 2.90
C ARG A 215 -0.43 65.54 4.23
N LYS A 216 0.52 66.46 4.54
CA LYS A 216 0.40 67.46 5.58
C LYS A 216 -0.67 68.46 5.17
N SER A 217 -1.69 68.64 5.98
CA SER A 217 -2.57 69.78 5.93
C SER A 217 -2.10 70.74 7.02
N ALA A 218 -1.49 71.85 6.60
CA ALA A 218 -1.41 73.09 7.41
C ALA A 218 -2.71 73.85 7.23
N GLY A 219 -3.30 74.28 8.30
CA GLY A 219 -4.50 75.14 8.35
C GLY A 219 -4.54 75.86 9.65
N ARG A 220 -4.29 77.00 9.60
CA ARG A 220 -4.50 78.32 10.23
C ARG A 220 -5.69 78.44 11.23
N ARG A 221 -5.34 79.09 12.25
CA ARG A 221 -6.05 79.94 13.24
C ARG A 221 -6.50 79.21 14.48
#